data_d24072a80416d79e60987ea726caf7bf
#
_entry.id   d24072a80416d79e60987ea726caf7bf
#
_cell.length_a   1.000
_cell.length_b   1.000
_cell.length_c   1.000
_cell.angle_alpha   90.00
_cell.angle_beta   90.00
_cell.angle_gamma   90.00
#
_symmetry.space_group_name_H-M   'P 1'
#
loop_
_entity.id
_entity.type
_entity.pdbx_description
1 polymer ?
#
loop_
_entity_poly.entity_id
_entity_poly.type
_entity_poly.pdbx_seq_one_letter_code
_entity_poly.pdbx_strand_id
1 'polypeptide(L)'
;MKVHILGDAGVGKTSLINFLKNQSFDVNYTQTIKDTYYEIYHNLLKYEIWDTPQEEKYHVDYSLCDLVLIMFDVTRPDTFTNACFWYNKIRETKTPVLFIANKCDIQKLYFYKERLDKPCLNISLKTQYNCDKLTFKINELFDLW
;
A
#
# COMPACT_ATOMS: atom_id res chain seq x y z
N MET A 1 -10.73 6.34 7.78
CA MET A 1 -9.28 6.05 7.87
C MET A 1 -8.61 6.45 6.58
N LYS A 2 -7.53 7.21 6.69
CA LYS A 2 -6.79 7.72 5.53
C LYS A 2 -5.59 6.82 5.24
N VAL A 3 -5.62 6.15 4.07
CA VAL A 3 -4.57 5.23 3.61
C VAL A 3 -3.90 5.83 2.37
N HIS A 4 -2.58 5.92 2.39
CA HIS A 4 -1.80 6.36 1.24
C HIS A 4 -1.05 5.19 0.63
N ILE A 5 -1.04 5.08 -0.70
CA ILE A 5 -0.35 4.01 -1.43
C ILE A 5 0.84 4.60 -2.17
N LEU A 6 2.02 4.08 -1.90
CA LEU A 6 3.27 4.45 -2.55
C LEU A 6 3.87 3.26 -3.30
N GLY A 7 4.62 3.54 -4.34
CA GLY A 7 5.34 2.55 -5.13
C GLY A 7 5.60 3.06 -6.54
N ASP A 8 6.59 2.46 -7.20
CA ASP A 8 6.94 2.79 -8.58
C ASP A 8 5.83 2.41 -9.57
N ALA A 9 5.92 2.95 -10.78
CA ALA A 9 5.03 2.54 -11.86
C ALA A 9 5.13 1.03 -12.11
N GLY A 10 3.97 0.39 -12.29
CA GLY A 10 3.89 -1.02 -12.64
C GLY A 10 4.09 -2.01 -11.48
N VAL A 11 4.21 -1.56 -10.23
CA VAL A 11 4.33 -2.47 -9.08
C VAL A 11 2.99 -3.14 -8.69
N GLY A 12 1.87 -2.61 -9.17
CA GLY A 12 0.54 -3.17 -8.93
C GLY A 12 -0.38 -2.33 -8.06
N LYS A 13 -0.14 -1.03 -7.92
CA LYS A 13 -0.98 -0.13 -7.12
C LYS A 13 -2.44 -0.12 -7.59
N THR A 14 -2.68 0.00 -8.89
CA THR A 14 -4.02 -0.05 -9.48
C THR A 14 -4.69 -1.40 -9.22
N SER A 15 -3.94 -2.49 -9.35
CA SER A 15 -4.45 -3.84 -9.05
C SER A 15 -4.80 -3.99 -7.57
N LEU A 16 -4.02 -3.41 -6.67
CA LEU A 16 -4.32 -3.39 -5.24
C LEU A 16 -5.62 -2.63 -4.96
N ILE A 17 -5.79 -1.47 -5.55
CA ILE A 17 -7.00 -0.66 -5.40
C ILE A 17 -8.22 -1.44 -5.91
N ASN A 18 -8.12 -2.09 -7.07
CA ASN A 18 -9.19 -2.92 -7.60
C ASN A 18 -9.51 -4.12 -6.69
N PHE A 19 -8.51 -4.75 -6.12
CA PHE A 19 -8.70 -5.81 -5.13
C PHE A 19 -9.49 -5.29 -3.92
N LEU A 20 -9.10 -4.15 -3.36
CA LEU A 20 -9.78 -3.54 -2.20
C LEU A 20 -11.22 -3.13 -2.54
N LYS A 21 -11.46 -2.60 -3.74
CA LYS A 21 -12.82 -2.28 -4.22
C LYS A 21 -13.71 -3.52 -4.26
N ASN A 22 -13.20 -4.64 -4.74
CA ASN A 22 -13.96 -5.89 -4.86
C ASN A 22 -14.31 -6.50 -3.50
N GLN A 23 -13.64 -6.09 -2.42
CA GLN A 23 -13.93 -6.52 -1.05
C GLN A 23 -14.95 -5.59 -0.35
N SER A 24 -15.39 -4.51 -0.99
CA SER A 24 -16.26 -3.51 -0.38
C SER A 24 -17.68 -3.53 -0.96
N PHE A 25 -18.65 -3.13 -0.14
CA PHE A 25 -20.06 -3.03 -0.56
C PHE A 25 -20.38 -1.73 -1.29
N ASP A 26 -19.62 -0.67 -1.02
CA ASP A 26 -19.84 0.65 -1.60
C ASP A 26 -18.51 1.32 -1.88
N VAL A 27 -18.35 1.87 -3.09
CA VAL A 27 -17.12 2.51 -3.54
C VAL A 27 -17.47 3.80 -4.25
N ASN A 28 -17.00 4.92 -3.71
CA ASN A 28 -17.05 6.21 -4.37
C ASN A 28 -15.66 6.60 -4.86
N TYR A 29 -15.61 7.15 -6.05
CA TYR A 29 -14.36 7.51 -6.71
C TYR A 29 -14.38 8.98 -7.12
N THR A 30 -13.29 9.68 -6.80
CA THR A 30 -13.05 11.04 -7.25
C THR A 30 -11.61 11.16 -7.73
N GLN A 31 -11.44 11.66 -8.94
CA GLN A 31 -10.12 11.97 -9.49
C GLN A 31 -9.92 13.48 -9.52
N THR A 32 -8.80 13.94 -8.97
CA THR A 32 -8.36 15.33 -9.04
C THR A 32 -7.16 15.46 -9.99
N ILE A 33 -6.72 16.69 -10.26
CA ILE A 33 -5.52 16.93 -11.08
C ILE A 33 -4.26 16.31 -10.44
N LYS A 34 -4.21 16.27 -9.11
CA LYS A 34 -3.02 15.86 -8.35
C LYS A 34 -3.10 14.46 -7.79
N ASP A 35 -4.30 14.01 -7.39
CA ASP A 35 -4.48 12.76 -6.68
C ASP A 35 -5.61 11.94 -7.27
N THR A 36 -5.45 10.62 -7.21
CA THR A 36 -6.57 9.70 -7.35
C THR A 36 -7.06 9.33 -5.96
N TYR A 37 -8.33 9.56 -5.71
CA TYR A 37 -8.93 9.39 -4.41
C TYR A 37 -10.11 8.43 -4.49
N TYR A 38 -10.15 7.46 -3.56
CA TYR A 38 -11.22 6.47 -3.46
C TYR A 38 -11.77 6.45 -2.04
N GLU A 39 -13.09 6.46 -1.91
CA GLU A 39 -13.77 6.13 -0.66
C GLU A 39 -14.32 4.71 -0.75
N ILE A 40 -13.88 3.85 0.15
CA ILE A 40 -14.27 2.44 0.22
C ILE A 40 -14.90 2.20 1.59
N TYR A 41 -16.07 1.60 1.60
CA TYR A 41 -16.80 1.27 2.83
C TYR A 41 -16.77 -0.24 3.05
N HIS A 42 -16.24 -0.67 4.18
CA HIS A 42 -16.16 -2.07 4.55
C HIS A 42 -16.39 -2.22 6.06
N ASN A 43 -17.31 -3.09 6.46
CA ASN A 43 -17.64 -3.36 7.87
C ASN A 43 -17.91 -2.07 8.68
N LEU A 44 -18.71 -1.15 8.13
CA LEU A 44 -19.06 0.15 8.74
C LEU A 44 -17.87 1.13 8.88
N LEU A 45 -16.71 0.77 8.37
CA LEU A 45 -15.55 1.65 8.33
C LEU A 45 -15.40 2.30 6.96
N LYS A 46 -15.06 3.57 6.97
CA LYS A 46 -14.74 4.33 5.77
C LYS A 46 -13.22 4.38 5.62
N TYR A 47 -12.75 3.93 4.46
CA TYR A 47 -11.35 4.03 4.05
C TYR A 47 -11.22 5.09 2.97
N GLU A 48 -10.36 6.06 3.19
CA GLU A 48 -9.96 7.05 2.20
C GLU A 48 -8.62 6.64 1.62
N ILE A 49 -8.61 6.22 0.35
CA ILE A 49 -7.41 5.73 -0.32
C ILE A 49 -6.90 6.76 -1.29
N TRP A 50 -5.65 7.16 -1.12
CA TRP A 50 -4.98 8.17 -1.93
C TRP A 50 -3.85 7.53 -2.74
N ASP A 51 -3.89 7.72 -4.05
CA ASP A 51 -2.80 7.38 -4.97
C ASP A 51 -2.32 8.67 -5.64
N THR A 52 -1.29 9.26 -5.06
CA THR A 52 -0.74 10.55 -5.50
C THR A 52 0.28 10.32 -6.62
N PRO A 53 0.26 11.13 -7.71
CA PRO A 53 1.28 11.10 -8.74
C PRO A 53 2.70 11.24 -8.18
N GLN A 54 3.67 10.64 -8.87
CA GLN A 54 5.07 10.56 -8.41
C GLN A 54 5.66 11.93 -8.05
N GLU A 55 5.43 12.94 -8.87
CA GLU A 55 5.92 14.31 -8.69
C GLU A 55 5.31 15.02 -7.49
N GLU A 56 4.12 14.61 -7.06
CA GLU A 56 3.41 15.23 -5.94
C GLU A 56 3.67 14.52 -4.59
N LYS A 57 4.27 13.33 -4.59
CA LYS A 57 4.51 12.53 -3.37
C LYS A 57 5.40 13.24 -2.36
N TYR A 58 6.27 14.14 -2.82
CA TYR A 58 7.13 14.94 -1.95
C TYR A 58 6.39 16.01 -1.14
N HIS A 59 5.17 16.38 -1.56
CA HIS A 59 4.37 17.43 -0.95
C HIS A 59 3.29 16.90 0.00
N VAL A 60 3.19 15.58 0.15
CA VAL A 60 2.22 14.94 1.04
C VAL A 60 2.74 14.97 2.48
N ASP A 61 1.91 15.41 3.40
CA ASP A 61 2.17 15.27 4.82
C ASP A 61 1.68 13.89 5.30
N TYR A 62 2.58 12.94 5.32
CA TYR A 62 2.27 11.56 5.71
C TYR A 62 1.92 11.41 7.19
N SER A 63 2.23 12.40 8.05
CA SER A 63 1.83 12.39 9.45
C SER A 63 0.31 12.45 9.63
N LEU A 64 -0.42 12.90 8.62
CA LEU A 64 -1.88 12.96 8.60
C LEU A 64 -2.53 11.66 8.13
N CYS A 65 -1.74 10.67 7.73
CA CYS A 65 -2.24 9.36 7.30
C CYS A 65 -2.33 8.40 8.49
N ASP A 66 -3.35 7.55 8.47
CA ASP A 66 -3.50 6.47 9.46
C ASP A 66 -2.65 5.25 9.10
N LEU A 67 -2.37 5.07 7.80
CA LEU A 67 -1.54 3.98 7.29
C LEU A 67 -0.93 4.37 5.95
N VAL A 68 0.33 3.98 5.73
CA VAL A 68 0.97 4.04 4.42
C VAL A 68 1.30 2.62 3.95
N LEU A 69 0.82 2.28 2.77
CA LEU A 69 1.16 1.03 2.06
C LEU A 69 2.28 1.34 1.08
N ILE A 70 3.42 0.67 1.22
CA ILE A 70 4.55 0.84 0.29
C ILE A 70 4.72 -0.43 -0.51
N MET A 71 4.47 -0.35 -1.82
CA MET A 71 4.51 -1.50 -2.72
C MET A 71 5.79 -1.55 -3.53
N PHE A 72 6.28 -2.76 -3.73
CA PHE A 72 7.36 -3.02 -4.68
C PHE A 72 7.12 -4.35 -5.42
N ASP A 73 7.81 -4.49 -6.55
CA ASP A 73 7.75 -5.64 -7.43
C ASP A 73 8.97 -6.53 -7.14
N VAL A 74 8.75 -7.74 -6.68
CA VAL A 74 9.84 -8.67 -6.32
C VAL A 74 10.72 -9.08 -7.51
N THR A 75 10.24 -8.84 -8.74
CA THR A 75 10.99 -9.12 -9.97
C THR A 75 11.88 -7.97 -10.41
N ARG A 76 11.72 -6.78 -9.78
CA ARG A 76 12.50 -5.57 -10.11
C ARG A 76 13.13 -4.98 -8.84
N PRO A 77 14.43 -5.27 -8.58
CA PRO A 77 15.12 -4.81 -7.37
C PRO A 77 15.15 -3.30 -7.16
N ASP A 78 15.13 -2.51 -8.23
CA ASP A 78 15.06 -1.06 -8.17
C ASP A 78 13.80 -0.56 -7.48
N THR A 79 12.67 -1.25 -7.65
CA THR A 79 11.41 -0.88 -6.97
C THR A 79 11.48 -1.07 -5.46
N PHE A 80 12.26 -2.05 -4.98
CA PHE A 80 12.53 -2.22 -3.56
C PHE A 80 13.42 -1.10 -3.01
N THR A 81 14.47 -0.72 -3.74
CA THR A 81 15.33 0.39 -3.37
C THR A 81 14.52 1.68 -3.23
N ASN A 82 13.63 1.95 -4.16
CA ASN A 82 12.75 3.12 -4.11
C ASN A 82 11.72 3.03 -2.96
N ALA A 83 11.23 1.83 -2.65
CA ALA A 83 10.36 1.61 -1.49
C ALA A 83 11.08 1.97 -0.18
N CYS A 84 12.33 1.57 -0.02
CA CYS A 84 13.16 1.93 1.14
C CYS A 84 13.42 3.45 1.21
N PHE A 85 13.64 4.10 0.08
CA PHE A 85 13.78 5.54 0.00
C PHE A 85 12.54 6.27 0.52
N TRP A 86 11.34 5.85 0.11
CA TRP A 86 10.09 6.41 0.60
C TRP A 86 9.88 6.16 2.09
N TYR A 87 10.19 4.95 2.54
CA TYR A 87 10.11 4.62 3.96
C TYR A 87 11.00 5.54 4.80
N ASN A 88 12.24 5.79 4.38
CA ASN A 88 13.13 6.68 5.10
C ASN A 88 12.61 8.12 5.24
N LYS A 89 11.79 8.57 4.30
CA LYS A 89 11.14 9.88 4.39
C LYS A 89 9.94 9.90 5.33
N ILE A 90 9.29 8.74 5.54
CA ILE A 90 8.06 8.63 6.32
C ILE A 90 8.34 8.23 7.77
N ARG A 91 9.41 7.50 8.03
CA ARG A 91 9.72 6.88 9.33
C ARG A 91 9.69 7.84 10.52
N GLU A 92 10.03 9.10 10.31
CA GLU A 92 10.03 10.12 11.35
C GLU A 92 8.62 10.58 11.75
N THR A 93 7.63 10.33 10.91
CA THR A 93 6.24 10.73 11.15
C THR A 93 5.50 9.83 12.14
N LYS A 94 6.08 8.68 12.49
CA LYS A 94 5.46 7.63 13.32
C LYS A 94 4.18 7.03 12.72
N THR A 95 3.84 7.37 11.49
CA THR A 95 2.70 6.75 10.79
C THR A 95 2.96 5.27 10.57
N PRO A 96 1.99 4.39 10.85
CA PRO A 96 2.12 2.97 10.55
C PRO A 96 2.41 2.72 9.07
N VAL A 97 3.35 1.80 8.79
CA VAL A 97 3.75 1.42 7.43
C VAL A 97 3.64 -0.08 7.27
N LEU A 98 3.03 -0.50 6.17
CA LEU A 98 3.01 -1.88 5.72
C LEU A 98 3.66 -1.98 4.35
N PHE A 99 4.72 -2.76 4.23
CA PHE A 99 5.31 -3.09 2.93
C PHE A 99 4.54 -4.21 2.24
N ILE A 100 4.36 -4.09 0.93
CA ILE A 100 3.70 -5.08 0.10
C ILE A 100 4.64 -5.50 -1.02
N ALA A 101 5.17 -6.71 -0.91
CA ALA A 101 5.98 -7.36 -1.93
C ALA A 101 5.04 -8.09 -2.90
N ASN A 102 4.81 -7.51 -4.07
CA ASN A 102 3.89 -8.05 -5.07
C ASN A 102 4.61 -8.88 -6.14
N LYS A 103 3.85 -9.65 -6.90
CA LYS A 103 4.29 -10.55 -7.98
C LYS A 103 5.08 -11.75 -7.48
N CYS A 104 4.80 -12.20 -6.27
CA CYS A 104 5.44 -13.37 -5.66
C CYS A 104 5.12 -14.71 -6.36
N ASP A 105 4.17 -14.71 -7.31
CA ASP A 105 3.92 -15.84 -8.22
C ASP A 105 5.07 -16.08 -9.19
N ILE A 106 5.80 -15.02 -9.55
CA ILE A 106 6.93 -15.10 -10.50
C ILE A 106 8.23 -15.46 -9.77
N GLN A 107 8.47 -14.83 -8.62
CA GLN A 107 9.70 -15.02 -7.86
C GLN A 107 9.47 -14.85 -6.37
N LYS A 108 10.04 -15.74 -5.55
CA LYS A 108 10.05 -15.63 -4.10
C LYS A 108 11.37 -15.04 -3.65
N LEU A 109 11.35 -13.82 -3.11
CA LEU A 109 12.57 -13.17 -2.64
C LEU A 109 12.51 -13.02 -1.12
N TYR A 110 13.21 -13.91 -0.44
CA TYR A 110 13.24 -13.94 1.02
C TYR A 110 14.13 -12.86 1.63
N PHE A 111 15.13 -12.39 0.92
CA PHE A 111 16.14 -11.48 1.46
C PHE A 111 15.63 -10.04 1.72
N TYR A 112 14.51 -9.63 1.14
CA TYR A 112 13.95 -8.31 1.41
C TYR A 112 13.47 -8.17 2.85
N LYS A 113 12.97 -9.25 3.44
CA LYS A 113 12.45 -9.22 4.82
C LYS A 113 13.53 -8.90 5.84
N GLU A 114 14.77 -9.35 5.62
CA GLU A 114 15.89 -9.12 6.52
C GLU A 114 16.33 -7.66 6.56
N ARG A 115 15.95 -6.86 5.53
CA ARG A 115 16.31 -5.46 5.43
C ARG A 115 15.22 -4.52 5.93
N LEU A 116 14.04 -5.05 6.23
CA LEU A 116 12.88 -4.27 6.66
C LEU A 116 12.66 -4.46 8.16
N ASP A 117 12.56 -3.35 8.89
CA ASP A 117 12.20 -3.32 10.31
C ASP A 117 10.68 -3.16 10.53
N LYS A 118 9.91 -3.19 9.46
CA LYS A 118 8.44 -3.06 9.44
C LYS A 118 7.79 -4.29 8.81
N PRO A 119 6.50 -4.54 9.12
CA PRO A 119 5.77 -5.64 8.51
C PRO A 119 5.82 -5.60 6.99
N CYS A 120 6.01 -6.77 6.38
CA CYS A 120 5.98 -6.95 4.93
C CYS A 120 5.16 -8.19 4.57
N LEU A 121 4.18 -8.01 3.68
CA LEU A 121 3.40 -9.09 3.10
C LEU A 121 3.90 -9.44 1.71
N ASN A 122 4.17 -10.74 1.50
CA ASN A 122 4.45 -11.27 0.17
C ASN A 122 3.13 -11.73 -0.45
N ILE A 123 2.73 -11.09 -1.54
CA ILE A 123 1.46 -11.36 -2.20
C ILE A 123 1.64 -11.51 -3.72
N SER A 124 0.62 -12.06 -4.36
CA SER A 124 0.41 -11.94 -5.80
C SER A 124 -1.03 -11.48 -6.04
N LEU A 125 -1.19 -10.26 -6.50
CA LEU A 125 -2.51 -9.76 -6.87
C LEU A 125 -3.05 -10.48 -8.12
N LYS A 126 -2.17 -11.00 -8.97
CA LYS A 126 -2.56 -11.77 -10.16
C LYS A 126 -3.21 -13.11 -9.80
N THR A 127 -2.62 -13.84 -8.86
CA THR A 127 -3.10 -15.18 -8.44
C THR A 127 -3.92 -15.14 -7.16
N GLN A 128 -4.03 -13.98 -6.52
CA GLN A 128 -4.62 -13.75 -5.20
C GLN A 128 -3.90 -14.48 -4.04
N TYR A 129 -2.66 -14.91 -4.27
CA TYR A 129 -1.83 -15.51 -3.23
C TYR A 129 -1.64 -14.54 -2.05
N ASN A 130 -1.99 -14.99 -0.84
CA ASN A 130 -1.90 -14.22 0.41
C ASN A 130 -2.73 -12.91 0.45
N CYS A 131 -3.60 -12.65 -0.50
CA CYS A 131 -4.39 -11.42 -0.51
C CYS A 131 -5.43 -11.37 0.63
N ASP A 132 -5.90 -12.51 1.11
CA ASP A 132 -6.73 -12.63 2.31
C ASP A 132 -6.01 -12.09 3.56
N LYS A 133 -4.72 -12.34 3.66
CA LYS A 133 -3.88 -11.84 4.76
C LYS A 133 -3.69 -10.32 4.71
N LEU A 134 -3.77 -9.71 3.53
CA LEU A 134 -3.68 -8.27 3.38
C LEU A 134 -4.83 -7.56 4.10
N THR A 135 -6.06 -7.98 3.84
CA THR A 135 -7.24 -7.42 4.50
C THR A 135 -7.16 -7.60 6.03
N PHE A 136 -6.79 -8.81 6.46
CA PHE A 136 -6.62 -9.10 7.88
C PHE A 136 -5.55 -8.20 8.51
N LYS A 137 -4.39 -8.05 7.86
CA LYS A 137 -3.28 -7.24 8.38
C LYS A 137 -3.61 -5.75 8.44
N ILE A 138 -4.32 -5.23 7.45
CA ILE A 138 -4.80 -3.85 7.49
C ILE A 138 -5.73 -3.66 8.69
N ASN A 139 -6.69 -4.53 8.88
CA ASN A 139 -7.62 -4.45 10.01
C ASN A 139 -6.88 -4.54 11.36
N GLU A 140 -5.91 -5.46 11.49
CA GLU A 140 -5.10 -5.61 12.70
C GLU A 140 -4.34 -4.31 13.05
N LEU A 141 -3.80 -3.62 12.05
CA LEU A 141 -3.08 -2.36 12.25
C LEU A 141 -4.01 -1.23 12.74
N PHE A 142 -5.29 -1.30 12.40
CA PHE A 142 -6.28 -0.32 12.86
C PHE A 142 -6.89 -0.66 14.22
N ASP A 143 -7.02 -1.94 14.56
CA ASP A 143 -7.55 -2.39 15.86
C ASP A 143 -6.58 -2.14 17.02
N LEU A 144 -5.32 -1.80 16.72
CA LEU A 144 -4.30 -1.48 17.71
C LEU A 144 -4.34 -0.01 18.20
N TRP A 145 -5.32 0.77 17.76
CA TRP A 145 -5.55 2.16 18.14
C TRP A 145 -6.91 2.33 18.81
#